data_4cb7d81e7452c2c664a52b682e8a11c6
#
_entry.id   4cb7d81e7452c2c664a52b682e8a11c6
#
_cell.length_a   1.000
_cell.length_b   1.000
_cell.length_c   1.000
_cell.angle_alpha   90.00
_cell.angle_beta   90.00
_cell.angle_gamma   90.00
#
_symmetry.space_group_name_H-M   'P 1'
#
loop_
_entity.id
_entity.type
_entity.pdbx_description
1 polymer ?
#
loop_
_entity_poly.entity_id
_entity_poly.type
_entity_poly.pdbx_seq_one_letter_code
_entity_poly.pdbx_strand_id
1 'polypeptide(L)'
;MIDLRALRENPEPFRASQIARGADVSLVDRILEADERRRSSLSAFETARAQQKEVSRSVGKAAAEERPAILAHAKELAAQVKELEARSNEAAVELDTLAHQFQNLIEGAPAGGEEDYVVLRHEGPAVRDFAAEGFEPADHLALGEGLDIIDVRRGVKVSGSRFYFLKGWGMRLELALMTAALDTAVKHGFTPLTLSLIHISEPTRP
;
A
#
# COMPACT_ATOMS: atom_id res chain seq x y z
N MET A 1 1.58 3.39 -0.72
CA MET A 1 2.80 3.05 -1.48
C MET A 1 3.29 4.33 -2.13
N ILE A 2 4.59 4.63 -2.02
CA ILE A 2 5.21 5.87 -2.53
C ILE A 2 5.43 5.76 -4.04
N ASP A 3 5.20 6.84 -4.79
CA ASP A 3 5.59 6.95 -6.19
C ASP A 3 7.09 7.32 -6.29
N LEU A 4 7.91 6.32 -6.62
CA LEU A 4 9.36 6.47 -6.73
C LEU A 4 9.77 7.36 -7.91
N ARG A 5 8.94 7.48 -8.95
CA ARG A 5 9.23 8.37 -10.07
C ARG A 5 9.04 9.82 -9.66
N ALA A 6 7.90 10.13 -9.03
CA ALA A 6 7.63 11.47 -8.50
C ALA A 6 8.68 11.87 -7.45
N LEU A 7 9.12 10.93 -6.60
CA LEU A 7 10.16 11.16 -5.61
C LEU A 7 11.51 11.55 -6.26
N ARG A 8 11.89 10.87 -7.35
CA ARG A 8 13.13 11.20 -8.09
C ARG A 8 13.05 12.57 -8.79
N GLU A 9 11.90 12.87 -9.40
CA GLU A 9 11.71 14.10 -10.16
C GLU A 9 11.67 15.33 -9.23
N ASN A 10 11.03 15.20 -8.06
CA ASN A 10 10.93 16.28 -7.07
C ASN A 10 10.84 15.72 -5.64
N PRO A 11 11.95 15.60 -4.89
CA PRO A 11 11.95 15.07 -3.52
C PRO A 11 11.41 16.05 -2.47
N GLU A 12 11.33 17.34 -2.75
CA GLU A 12 10.99 18.36 -1.75
C GLU A 12 9.59 18.21 -1.12
N PRO A 13 8.50 17.91 -1.87
CA PRO A 13 7.20 17.63 -1.25
C PRO A 13 7.22 16.44 -0.30
N PHE A 14 8.06 15.42 -0.58
CA PHE A 14 8.23 14.26 0.27
C PHE A 14 8.96 14.61 1.57
N ARG A 15 10.01 15.45 1.50
CA ARG A 15 10.71 15.97 2.68
C ARG A 15 9.79 16.83 3.54
N ALA A 16 9.05 17.75 2.91
CA ALA A 16 8.08 18.61 3.59
C ALA A 16 7.00 17.80 4.31
N SER A 17 6.50 16.72 3.67
CA SER A 17 5.54 15.81 4.29
C SER A 17 6.12 15.07 5.51
N GLN A 18 7.39 14.64 5.47
CA GLN A 18 8.04 14.02 6.62
C GLN A 18 8.25 15.03 7.77
N ILE A 19 8.65 16.26 7.46
CA ILE A 19 8.77 17.34 8.44
C ILE A 19 7.41 17.59 9.11
N ALA A 20 6.35 17.75 8.32
CA ALA A 20 5.01 18.01 8.84
C ALA A 20 4.49 16.87 9.75
N ARG A 21 4.95 15.64 9.54
CA ARG A 21 4.62 14.48 10.38
C ARG A 21 5.54 14.31 11.60
N GLY A 22 6.62 15.07 11.72
CA GLY A 22 7.67 14.83 12.72
C GLY A 22 8.40 13.50 12.47
N ALA A 23 8.40 13.00 11.23
CA ALA A 23 9.03 11.74 10.84
C ALA A 23 10.47 11.95 10.36
N ASP A 24 11.20 10.85 10.16
CA ASP A 24 12.59 10.88 9.70
C ASP A 24 12.70 11.39 8.26
N VAL A 25 13.20 12.61 8.10
CA VAL A 25 13.41 13.25 6.79
C VAL A 25 14.52 12.55 6.00
N SER A 26 15.51 11.95 6.68
CA SER A 26 16.63 11.25 6.03
C SER A 26 16.18 10.01 5.27
N LEU A 27 15.00 9.50 5.58
CA LEU A 27 14.40 8.36 4.87
C LEU A 27 14.20 8.65 3.38
N VAL A 28 13.95 9.91 2.99
CA VAL A 28 13.84 10.33 1.59
C VAL A 28 15.14 10.06 0.84
N ASP A 29 16.27 10.47 1.40
CA ASP A 29 17.59 10.27 0.77
C ASP A 29 17.96 8.79 0.72
N ARG A 30 17.70 8.06 1.79
CA ARG A 30 17.93 6.61 1.85
C ARG A 30 17.12 5.85 0.79
N ILE A 31 15.88 6.24 0.53
CA ILE A 31 15.05 5.64 -0.52
C ILE A 31 15.60 5.98 -1.90
N LEU A 32 16.02 7.23 -2.15
CA LEU A 32 16.62 7.64 -3.41
C LEU A 32 17.91 6.87 -3.71
N GLU A 33 18.78 6.70 -2.72
CA GLU A 33 20.00 5.90 -2.84
C GLU A 33 19.70 4.42 -3.09
N ALA A 34 18.73 3.85 -2.39
CA ALA A 34 18.33 2.46 -2.59
C ALA A 34 17.69 2.24 -3.97
N ASP A 35 16.92 3.20 -4.49
CA ASP A 35 16.38 3.15 -5.85
C ASP A 35 17.47 3.22 -6.91
N GLU A 36 18.50 4.05 -6.70
CA GLU A 36 19.65 4.11 -7.60
C GLU A 36 20.43 2.79 -7.59
N ARG A 37 20.71 2.22 -6.41
CA ARG A 37 21.35 0.91 -6.28
C ARG A 37 20.55 -0.18 -6.99
N ARG A 38 19.22 -0.20 -6.80
CA ARG A 38 18.33 -1.17 -7.46
C ARG A 38 18.39 -1.03 -8.99
N ARG A 39 18.31 0.18 -9.52
CA ARG A 39 18.35 0.42 -10.97
C ARG A 39 19.69 0.04 -11.59
N SER A 40 20.79 0.42 -10.94
CA SER A 40 22.15 0.11 -11.44
C SER A 40 22.45 -1.39 -11.38
N SER A 41 22.09 -2.07 -10.27
CA SER A 41 22.29 -3.52 -10.15
C SER A 41 21.42 -4.32 -11.10
N LEU A 42 20.16 -3.91 -11.32
CA LEU A 42 19.28 -4.53 -12.32
C LEU A 42 19.85 -4.38 -13.74
N SER A 43 20.30 -3.19 -14.11
CA SER A 43 20.93 -2.94 -15.43
C SER A 43 22.19 -3.78 -15.64
N ALA A 44 23.04 -3.91 -14.61
CA ALA A 44 24.22 -4.77 -14.66
C ALA A 44 23.86 -6.25 -14.84
N PHE A 45 22.86 -6.74 -14.11
CA PHE A 45 22.35 -8.11 -14.24
C PHE A 45 21.79 -8.37 -15.65
N GLU A 46 20.95 -7.48 -16.17
CA GLU A 46 20.35 -7.63 -17.51
C GLU A 46 21.43 -7.63 -18.60
N THR A 47 22.45 -6.76 -18.47
CA THR A 47 23.57 -6.72 -19.40
C THR A 47 24.37 -8.01 -19.39
N ALA A 48 24.73 -8.52 -18.22
CA ALA A 48 25.47 -9.78 -18.08
C ALA A 48 24.65 -10.98 -18.61
N ARG A 49 23.34 -10.98 -18.35
CA ARG A 49 22.42 -12.01 -18.85
C ARG A 49 22.29 -12.00 -20.38
N ALA A 50 22.28 -10.80 -20.99
CA ALA A 50 22.28 -10.66 -22.44
C ALA A 50 23.59 -11.22 -23.05
N GLN A 51 24.74 -10.90 -22.46
CA GLN A 51 26.06 -11.43 -22.85
C GLN A 51 26.12 -12.95 -22.70
N GLN A 52 25.65 -13.50 -21.58
CA GLN A 52 25.57 -14.95 -21.36
C GLN A 52 24.75 -15.64 -22.47
N LYS A 53 23.61 -15.06 -22.84
CA LYS A 53 22.73 -15.60 -23.89
C LYS A 53 23.43 -15.58 -25.26
N GLU A 54 24.22 -14.56 -25.56
CA GLU A 54 24.98 -14.45 -26.80
C GLU A 54 26.11 -15.47 -26.85
N VAL A 55 26.92 -15.57 -25.78
CA VAL A 55 27.99 -16.59 -25.67
C VAL A 55 27.43 -18.00 -25.75
N SER A 56 26.31 -18.27 -25.10
CA SER A 56 25.65 -19.59 -25.16
C SER A 56 25.22 -19.95 -26.59
N ARG A 57 24.79 -18.98 -27.39
CA ARG A 57 24.44 -19.19 -28.81
C ARG A 57 25.67 -19.44 -29.68
N SER A 58 26.82 -18.84 -29.34
CA SER A 58 28.08 -19.00 -30.10
C SER A 58 28.69 -20.38 -29.92
N VAL A 59 28.48 -21.06 -28.78
CA VAL A 59 28.99 -22.42 -28.51
C VAL A 59 28.55 -23.42 -29.59
N GLY A 60 27.29 -23.34 -30.04
CA GLY A 60 26.76 -24.24 -31.06
C GLY A 60 27.30 -24.00 -32.47
N LYS A 61 27.91 -22.82 -32.73
CA LYS A 61 28.47 -22.42 -34.04
C LYS A 61 29.97 -22.49 -34.09
N ALA A 62 30.64 -22.67 -32.94
CA ALA A 62 32.09 -22.62 -32.82
C ALA A 62 32.78 -23.88 -33.38
N ALA A 63 33.96 -23.71 -33.94
CA ALA A 63 34.89 -24.79 -34.33
C ALA A 63 35.30 -25.62 -33.11
N ALA A 64 35.64 -26.90 -33.35
CA ALA A 64 35.95 -27.82 -32.26
C ALA A 64 37.13 -27.34 -31.37
N GLU A 65 38.09 -26.62 -31.95
CA GLU A 65 39.24 -26.08 -31.29
C GLU A 65 38.94 -24.87 -30.38
N GLU A 66 37.91 -24.08 -30.71
CA GLU A 66 37.51 -22.87 -29.97
C GLU A 66 36.50 -23.17 -28.85
N ARG A 67 35.75 -24.28 -28.92
CA ARG A 67 34.75 -24.66 -27.97
C ARG A 67 35.18 -24.67 -26.52
N PRO A 68 36.37 -25.21 -26.15
CA PRO A 68 36.78 -25.22 -24.74
C PRO A 68 36.90 -23.83 -24.14
N ALA A 69 37.45 -22.86 -24.91
CA ALA A 69 37.62 -21.49 -24.46
C ALA A 69 36.26 -20.78 -24.30
N ILE A 70 35.33 -20.98 -25.24
CA ILE A 70 33.98 -20.40 -25.17
C ILE A 70 33.17 -21.01 -23.99
N LEU A 71 33.33 -22.31 -23.72
CA LEU A 71 32.68 -22.97 -22.59
C LEU A 71 33.25 -22.46 -21.23
N ALA A 72 34.56 -22.21 -21.15
CA ALA A 72 35.17 -21.61 -19.96
C ALA A 72 34.58 -20.21 -19.71
N HIS A 73 34.53 -19.37 -20.74
CA HIS A 73 33.94 -18.04 -20.66
C HIS A 73 32.45 -18.06 -20.31
N ALA A 74 31.68 -19.00 -20.91
CA ALA A 74 30.26 -19.19 -20.55
C ALA A 74 30.06 -19.55 -19.09
N LYS A 75 30.97 -20.37 -18.52
CA LYS A 75 30.94 -20.73 -17.09
C LYS A 75 31.23 -19.55 -16.18
N GLU A 76 32.19 -18.68 -16.54
CA GLU A 76 32.52 -17.45 -15.81
C GLU A 76 31.32 -16.49 -15.84
N LEU A 77 30.75 -16.24 -17.02
CA LEU A 77 29.55 -15.44 -17.17
C LEU A 77 28.35 -15.98 -16.38
N ALA A 78 28.18 -17.29 -16.32
CA ALA A 78 27.11 -17.89 -15.53
C ALA A 78 27.29 -17.61 -14.02
N ALA A 79 28.51 -17.65 -13.51
CA ALA A 79 28.82 -17.30 -12.13
C ALA A 79 28.56 -15.80 -11.87
N GLN A 80 29.00 -14.95 -12.78
CA GLN A 80 28.78 -13.50 -12.69
C GLN A 80 27.30 -13.13 -12.73
N VAL A 81 26.51 -13.74 -13.62
CA VAL A 81 25.06 -13.51 -13.70
C VAL A 81 24.38 -13.88 -12.39
N LYS A 82 24.75 -15.03 -11.79
CA LYS A 82 24.20 -15.46 -10.51
C LYS A 82 24.51 -14.47 -9.37
N GLU A 83 25.74 -13.95 -9.33
CA GLU A 83 26.15 -12.94 -8.34
C GLU A 83 25.38 -11.61 -8.53
N LEU A 84 25.26 -11.13 -9.78
CA LEU A 84 24.53 -9.90 -10.10
C LEU A 84 23.03 -10.03 -9.84
N GLU A 85 22.45 -11.21 -10.08
CA GLU A 85 21.06 -11.51 -9.75
C GLU A 85 20.83 -11.41 -8.24
N ALA A 86 21.71 -11.99 -7.42
CA ALA A 86 21.62 -11.90 -5.98
C ALA A 86 21.68 -10.44 -5.50
N ARG A 87 22.65 -9.65 -6.00
CA ARG A 87 22.77 -8.22 -5.69
C ARG A 87 21.54 -7.41 -6.12
N SER A 88 20.96 -7.70 -7.28
CA SER A 88 19.74 -7.04 -7.77
C SER A 88 18.54 -7.34 -6.87
N ASN A 89 18.42 -8.60 -6.41
CA ASN A 89 17.35 -9.01 -5.51
C ASN A 89 17.52 -8.37 -4.11
N GLU A 90 18.74 -8.33 -3.57
CA GLU A 90 19.04 -7.66 -2.30
C GLU A 90 18.69 -6.16 -2.36
N ALA A 91 19.10 -5.48 -3.42
CA ALA A 91 18.78 -4.07 -3.61
C ALA A 91 17.27 -3.81 -3.77
N ALA A 92 16.53 -4.74 -4.38
CA ALA A 92 15.08 -4.65 -4.49
C ALA A 92 14.39 -4.81 -3.12
N VAL A 93 14.84 -5.76 -2.31
CA VAL A 93 14.33 -5.97 -0.94
C VAL A 93 14.64 -4.79 -0.03
N GLU A 94 15.86 -4.23 -0.13
CA GLU A 94 16.25 -3.03 0.63
C GLU A 94 15.33 -1.85 0.30
N LEU A 95 15.13 -1.56 -0.97
CA LEU A 95 14.25 -0.49 -1.42
C LEU A 95 12.81 -0.70 -0.93
N ASP A 96 12.29 -1.91 -1.08
CA ASP A 96 10.93 -2.24 -0.64
C ASP A 96 10.77 -2.02 0.87
N THR A 97 11.74 -2.46 1.66
CA THR A 97 11.76 -2.27 3.11
C THR A 97 11.73 -0.79 3.51
N LEU A 98 12.55 0.04 2.85
CA LEU A 98 12.59 1.48 3.09
C LEU A 98 11.30 2.17 2.63
N ALA A 99 10.77 1.79 1.47
CA ALA A 99 9.54 2.36 0.92
C ALA A 99 8.32 2.07 1.81
N HIS A 100 8.27 0.92 2.49
CA HIS A 100 7.21 0.60 3.44
C HIS A 100 7.29 1.41 4.75
N GLN A 101 8.45 1.93 5.11
CA GLN A 101 8.61 2.82 6.26
C GLN A 101 8.12 4.25 5.97
N PHE A 102 8.02 4.60 4.68
CA PHE A 102 7.61 5.94 4.27
C PHE A 102 6.10 6.12 4.42
N GLN A 103 5.72 7.17 5.15
CA GLN A 103 4.32 7.51 5.34
C GLN A 103 3.75 8.22 4.11
N ASN A 104 2.46 8.09 3.85
CA ASN A 104 1.80 8.75 2.72
C ASN A 104 2.00 10.27 2.77
N LEU A 105 2.11 10.88 1.59
CA LEU A 105 2.20 12.34 1.45
C LEU A 105 0.99 13.02 2.09
N ILE A 106 1.28 14.10 2.81
CA ILE A 106 0.28 15.03 3.34
C ILE A 106 0.69 16.46 2.99
N GLU A 107 -0.28 17.33 2.86
CA GLU A 107 -0.09 18.76 2.67
C GLU A 107 -0.58 19.49 3.93
N GLY A 108 0.33 20.24 4.57
CA GLY A 108 -0.02 21.22 5.60
C GLY A 108 -0.63 20.68 6.91
N ALA A 109 -0.66 19.37 7.13
CA ALA A 109 -1.14 18.82 8.40
C ALA A 109 -0.01 18.80 9.44
N PRO A 110 -0.24 19.28 10.68
CA PRO A 110 0.74 19.15 11.75
C PRO A 110 0.90 17.67 12.13
N ALA A 111 2.11 17.30 12.54
CA ALA A 111 2.34 16.04 13.23
C ALA A 111 1.78 16.14 14.64
N GLY A 112 0.92 15.19 15.01
CA GLY A 112 0.31 15.16 16.33
C GLY A 112 -0.53 13.92 16.57
N GLY A 113 -1.08 13.81 17.77
CA GLY A 113 -2.03 12.79 18.13
C GLY A 113 -3.45 13.09 17.64
N GLU A 114 -4.40 12.24 18.00
CA GLU A 114 -5.82 12.42 17.65
C GLU A 114 -6.41 13.72 18.22
N GLU A 115 -5.83 14.26 19.29
CA GLU A 115 -6.26 15.49 19.94
C GLU A 115 -5.65 16.78 19.33
N ASP A 116 -4.67 16.63 18.43
CA ASP A 116 -3.98 17.77 17.79
C ASP A 116 -4.70 18.23 16.53
N TYR A 117 -5.99 18.49 16.64
CA TYR A 117 -6.80 19.01 15.54
C TYR A 117 -7.13 20.50 15.74
N VAL A 118 -7.33 21.20 14.61
CA VAL A 118 -7.81 22.59 14.60
C VAL A 118 -9.26 22.58 14.16
N VAL A 119 -10.14 23.09 15.02
CA VAL A 119 -11.55 23.29 14.65
C VAL A 119 -11.64 24.42 13.62
N LEU A 120 -11.99 24.11 12.39
CA LEU A 120 -12.11 25.11 11.32
C LEU A 120 -13.39 25.92 11.44
N ARG A 121 -14.51 25.28 11.79
CA ARG A 121 -15.82 25.90 11.97
C ARG A 121 -16.77 24.99 12.72
N HIS A 122 -17.77 25.56 13.31
CA HIS A 122 -18.94 24.85 13.83
C HIS A 122 -20.12 25.06 12.86
N GLU A 123 -20.83 23.99 12.53
CA GLU A 123 -22.03 24.03 11.71
C GLU A 123 -23.21 23.39 12.43
N GLY A 124 -24.40 23.91 12.20
CA GLY A 124 -25.62 23.46 12.87
C GLY A 124 -25.89 24.16 14.21
N PRO A 125 -26.82 23.65 14.99
CA PRO A 125 -27.13 24.18 16.33
C PRO A 125 -25.93 23.97 17.28
N ALA A 126 -25.88 24.76 18.34
CA ALA A 126 -24.89 24.63 19.40
C ALA A 126 -24.90 23.19 19.96
N VAL A 127 -23.72 22.70 20.34
CA VAL A 127 -23.59 21.38 20.98
C VAL A 127 -24.45 21.38 22.24
N ARG A 128 -25.31 20.36 22.38
CA ARG A 128 -26.16 20.19 23.55
C ARG A 128 -25.32 19.88 24.78
N ASP A 129 -25.62 20.54 25.88
CA ASP A 129 -25.08 20.21 27.18
C ASP A 129 -26.07 19.30 27.94
N PHE A 130 -25.90 18.00 27.77
CA PHE A 130 -26.76 17.00 28.38
C PHE A 130 -26.72 17.03 29.91
N ALA A 131 -25.58 17.40 30.49
CA ALA A 131 -25.45 17.52 31.94
C ALA A 131 -26.29 18.68 32.48
N ALA A 132 -26.32 19.82 31.80
CA ALA A 132 -27.17 20.96 32.12
C ALA A 132 -28.68 20.62 31.92
N GLU A 133 -29.00 19.71 31.00
CA GLU A 133 -30.36 19.22 30.79
C GLU A 133 -30.79 18.13 31.79
N GLY A 134 -29.86 17.66 32.64
CA GLY A 134 -30.11 16.56 33.59
C GLY A 134 -30.33 15.20 32.95
N PHE A 135 -29.76 14.98 31.77
CA PHE A 135 -29.96 13.80 30.95
C PHE A 135 -28.61 13.15 30.63
N GLU A 136 -28.50 11.86 30.87
CA GLU A 136 -27.31 11.07 30.50
C GLU A 136 -27.58 10.37 29.15
N PRO A 137 -26.82 10.74 28.08
CA PRO A 137 -27.04 10.14 26.78
C PRO A 137 -26.54 8.69 26.74
N ALA A 138 -27.38 7.80 26.23
CA ALA A 138 -26.94 6.44 25.94
C ALA A 138 -26.00 6.39 24.75
N ASP A 139 -24.99 5.51 24.80
CA ASP A 139 -24.10 5.27 23.69
C ASP A 139 -24.80 4.52 22.53
N HIS A 140 -24.11 4.40 21.41
CA HIS A 140 -24.65 3.76 20.20
C HIS A 140 -24.98 2.28 20.39
N LEU A 141 -24.27 1.57 21.29
CA LEU A 141 -24.57 0.16 21.58
C LEU A 141 -25.86 0.03 22.41
N ALA A 142 -25.96 0.80 23.48
CA ALA A 142 -27.17 0.82 24.31
C ALA A 142 -28.42 1.22 23.49
N LEU A 143 -28.29 2.23 22.63
CA LEU A 143 -29.35 2.63 21.69
C LEU A 143 -29.67 1.52 20.69
N GLY A 144 -28.66 0.91 20.08
CA GLY A 144 -28.82 -0.15 19.07
C GLY A 144 -29.43 -1.43 19.63
N GLU A 145 -29.05 -1.82 20.84
CA GLU A 145 -29.65 -2.96 21.56
C GLU A 145 -31.07 -2.64 22.03
N GLY A 146 -31.31 -1.45 22.59
CA GLY A 146 -32.62 -1.01 23.02
C GLY A 146 -33.64 -0.93 21.88
N LEU A 147 -33.21 -0.57 20.68
CA LEU A 147 -34.05 -0.55 19.47
C LEU A 147 -34.09 -1.90 18.73
N ASP A 148 -33.39 -2.91 19.22
CA ASP A 148 -33.22 -4.24 18.61
C ASP A 148 -32.70 -4.20 17.16
N ILE A 149 -31.80 -3.25 16.87
CA ILE A 149 -31.18 -3.09 15.55
C ILE A 149 -29.72 -3.52 15.49
N ILE A 150 -29.08 -3.74 16.66
CA ILE A 150 -27.70 -4.26 16.79
C ILE A 150 -27.71 -5.49 17.69
N ASP A 151 -27.03 -6.56 17.30
CA ASP A 151 -26.85 -7.78 18.10
C ASP A 151 -25.36 -8.09 18.26
N VAL A 152 -24.76 -7.54 19.29
CA VAL A 152 -23.34 -7.77 19.63
C VAL A 152 -23.15 -9.17 20.19
N ARG A 153 -24.09 -9.67 21.01
CA ARG A 153 -23.97 -10.96 21.69
C ARG A 153 -23.79 -12.12 20.70
N ARG A 154 -24.61 -12.15 19.64
CA ARG A 154 -24.49 -13.18 18.61
C ARG A 154 -23.28 -12.95 17.71
N GLY A 155 -22.95 -11.70 17.37
CA GLY A 155 -21.76 -11.35 16.61
C GLY A 155 -20.50 -11.87 17.27
N VAL A 156 -20.30 -11.58 18.54
CA VAL A 156 -19.15 -12.04 19.33
C VAL A 156 -19.08 -13.57 19.42
N LYS A 157 -20.22 -14.24 19.57
CA LYS A 157 -20.27 -15.71 19.61
C LYS A 157 -19.76 -16.36 18.30
N VAL A 158 -20.02 -15.73 17.16
CA VAL A 158 -19.67 -16.28 15.83
C VAL A 158 -18.24 -15.94 15.41
N SER A 159 -17.80 -14.70 15.65
CA SER A 159 -16.56 -14.19 15.06
C SER A 159 -15.61 -13.52 16.08
N GLY A 160 -15.91 -13.56 17.36
CA GLY A 160 -15.05 -12.99 18.41
C GLY A 160 -15.38 -11.53 18.72
N SER A 161 -14.47 -10.88 19.47
CA SER A 161 -14.68 -9.49 19.93
C SER A 161 -14.82 -8.50 18.77
N ARG A 162 -15.62 -7.45 18.98
CA ARG A 162 -15.90 -6.37 18.02
C ARG A 162 -16.77 -6.75 16.81
N PHE A 163 -17.31 -7.98 16.77
CA PHE A 163 -18.28 -8.37 15.75
C PHE A 163 -19.71 -8.13 16.25
N TYR A 164 -20.58 -7.75 15.35
CA TYR A 164 -22.00 -7.52 15.59
C TYR A 164 -22.83 -7.89 14.37
N PHE A 165 -24.12 -8.09 14.56
CA PHE A 165 -25.08 -8.20 13.47
C PHE A 165 -25.99 -6.97 13.48
N LEU A 166 -26.22 -6.39 12.32
CA LEU A 166 -27.32 -5.44 12.12
C LEU A 166 -28.59 -6.17 11.84
N LYS A 167 -29.68 -5.73 12.45
CA LYS A 167 -31.00 -6.36 12.37
C LYS A 167 -32.05 -5.38 11.87
N GLY A 168 -33.03 -5.88 11.14
CA GLY A 168 -34.22 -5.12 10.78
C GLY A 168 -33.91 -3.75 10.17
N TRP A 169 -34.25 -2.68 10.85
CA TRP A 169 -34.02 -1.32 10.39
C TRP A 169 -32.53 -0.91 10.37
N GLY A 170 -31.71 -1.47 11.26
CA GLY A 170 -30.27 -1.21 11.24
C GLY A 170 -29.62 -1.67 9.92
N MET A 171 -29.94 -2.88 9.47
CA MET A 171 -29.49 -3.41 8.18
C MET A 171 -30.03 -2.59 6.99
N ARG A 172 -31.31 -2.19 7.05
CA ARG A 172 -31.91 -1.34 6.01
C ARG A 172 -31.23 0.03 5.92
N LEU A 173 -30.88 0.62 7.06
CA LEU A 173 -30.19 1.91 7.12
C LEU A 173 -28.79 1.81 6.52
N GLU A 174 -28.04 0.74 6.81
CA GLU A 174 -26.74 0.49 6.20
C GLU A 174 -26.83 0.46 4.66
N LEU A 175 -27.76 -0.36 4.12
CA LEU A 175 -28.00 -0.42 2.68
C LEU A 175 -28.43 0.92 2.08
N ALA A 176 -29.27 1.66 2.77
CA ALA A 176 -29.68 3.00 2.30
C ALA A 176 -28.50 3.98 2.24
N LEU A 177 -27.63 3.96 3.23
CA LEU A 177 -26.41 4.79 3.23
C LEU A 177 -25.45 4.39 2.11
N MET A 178 -25.23 3.09 1.89
CA MET A 178 -24.42 2.59 0.79
C MET A 178 -25.00 3.00 -0.57
N THR A 179 -26.31 2.89 -0.74
CA THR A 179 -27.00 3.33 -1.97
C THR A 179 -26.88 4.84 -2.18
N ALA A 180 -27.05 5.63 -1.13
CA ALA A 180 -26.90 7.09 -1.20
C ALA A 180 -25.46 7.51 -1.57
N ALA A 181 -24.45 6.82 -1.03
CA ALA A 181 -23.05 7.05 -1.40
C ALA A 181 -22.81 6.69 -2.88
N LEU A 182 -23.34 5.55 -3.33
CA LEU A 182 -23.25 5.12 -4.73
C LEU A 182 -23.91 6.13 -5.68
N ASP A 183 -25.14 6.56 -5.37
CA ASP A 183 -25.87 7.56 -6.16
C ASP A 183 -25.12 8.89 -6.22
N THR A 184 -24.50 9.28 -5.11
CA THR A 184 -23.66 10.49 -5.07
C THR A 184 -22.45 10.35 -5.98
N ALA A 185 -21.74 9.22 -5.94
CA ALA A 185 -20.63 8.95 -6.82
C ALA A 185 -21.04 8.99 -8.31
N VAL A 186 -22.17 8.36 -8.65
CA VAL A 186 -22.70 8.40 -10.04
C VAL A 186 -23.02 9.81 -10.48
N LYS A 187 -23.64 10.64 -9.61
CA LYS A 187 -23.89 12.06 -9.92
C LYS A 187 -22.60 12.85 -10.21
N HIS A 188 -21.49 12.44 -9.63
CA HIS A 188 -20.18 13.03 -9.87
C HIS A 188 -19.40 12.39 -11.03
N GLY A 189 -20.05 11.53 -11.85
CA GLY A 189 -19.47 10.95 -13.06
C GLY A 189 -18.67 9.66 -12.85
N PHE A 190 -18.71 9.07 -11.66
CA PHE A 190 -18.09 7.76 -11.43
C PHE A 190 -18.97 6.63 -11.96
N THR A 191 -18.35 5.58 -12.51
CA THR A 191 -19.03 4.37 -12.95
C THR A 191 -18.89 3.30 -11.86
N PRO A 192 -20.01 2.80 -11.29
CA PRO A 192 -19.95 1.74 -10.29
C PRO A 192 -19.53 0.41 -10.93
N LEU A 193 -18.66 -0.32 -10.25
CA LEU A 193 -18.17 -1.62 -10.68
C LEU A 193 -18.29 -2.63 -9.55
N THR A 194 -18.70 -3.85 -9.87
CA THR A 194 -18.63 -4.99 -8.95
C THR A 194 -17.60 -5.99 -9.47
N LEU A 195 -16.60 -6.28 -8.64
CA LEU A 195 -15.61 -7.31 -8.92
C LEU A 195 -16.11 -8.67 -8.48
N SER A 196 -15.96 -9.68 -9.34
CA SER A 196 -16.22 -11.07 -8.97
C SER A 196 -15.14 -11.57 -8.01
N LEU A 197 -15.55 -12.13 -6.87
CA LEU A 197 -14.62 -12.74 -5.90
C LEU A 197 -13.89 -13.97 -6.46
N ILE A 198 -14.44 -14.64 -7.47
CA ILE A 198 -13.79 -15.78 -8.13
C ILE A 198 -12.45 -15.37 -8.76
N HIS A 199 -12.37 -14.19 -9.36
CA HIS A 199 -11.13 -13.71 -9.99
C HIS A 199 -10.09 -13.17 -8.99
N ILE A 200 -10.48 -12.89 -7.76
CA ILE A 200 -9.57 -12.44 -6.69
C ILE A 200 -8.90 -13.63 -6.00
N SER A 201 -9.56 -14.77 -5.94
CA SER A 201 -9.10 -15.96 -5.23
C SER A 201 -8.38 -17.00 -6.09
N GLU A 202 -8.44 -16.90 -7.42
CA GLU A 202 -7.64 -17.77 -8.29
C GLU A 202 -6.21 -17.23 -8.38
N PRO A 203 -5.19 -18.00 -7.93
CA PRO A 203 -3.80 -17.69 -8.26
C PRO A 203 -3.68 -17.75 -9.78
N THR A 204 -3.22 -16.66 -10.40
CA THR A 204 -2.85 -16.66 -11.81
C THR A 204 -1.90 -17.84 -12.05
N ARG A 205 -2.36 -18.86 -12.75
CA ARG A 205 -1.50 -19.96 -13.18
C ARG A 205 -0.41 -19.38 -14.08
N PRO A 206 0.87 -19.72 -13.84
CA PRO A 206 1.98 -19.27 -14.69
C PRO A 206 1.87 -19.81 -16.11
#